data_0098816323d6cbe67714d9a9213187d8
#
_entry.id   0098816323d6cbe67714d9a9213187d8
#
_cell.length_a   1.000
_cell.length_b   1.000
_cell.length_c   1.000
_cell.angle_alpha   90.00
_cell.angle_beta   90.00
_cell.angle_gamma   90.00
#
_symmetry.space_group_name_H-M   'P 1'
#
loop_
_entity.id
_entity.type
_entity.pdbx_description
1 polymer ?
#
loop_
_entity_poly.entity_id
_entity_poly.type
_entity_poly.pdbx_seq_one_letter_code
_entity_poly.pdbx_strand_id
1 'polypeptide(L)'
;LKPDIILCFGWSSILKREILNIPSIGVVGYHPTKLPKNRGRHPLIWSLILGLEKSASTFFFIDETADSGDILSQVDFEISYHDDANSLYNKITDVALIQIEKLLPDLKNGKYSKVKQDDEIQTNYWRKRGEVDGLIDFRMTSGAIYNLTRALTKPYIGAHIQYREKKISIWKVKEIDIVKKNIEPGKVLSVRDKTFVVKSYDGAIEVLDHGFKIPPKVGEYL
;
A
#
# COMPACT_ATOMS: atom_id res chain seq x y z
N LEU A 1 -20.38 -24.64 16.30
CA LEU A 1 -18.93 -24.81 16.42
C LEU A 1 -18.45 -24.06 17.65
N LYS A 2 -17.52 -24.67 18.40
CA LYS A 2 -16.79 -23.99 19.50
C LYS A 2 -15.32 -24.03 19.16
N PRO A 3 -14.84 -23.10 18.32
CA PRO A 3 -13.42 -23.05 17.97
C PRO A 3 -12.59 -22.51 19.14
N ASP A 4 -11.36 -23.00 19.31
CA ASP A 4 -10.41 -22.46 20.28
C ASP A 4 -9.81 -21.15 19.80
N ILE A 5 -9.67 -20.98 18.48
CA ILE A 5 -9.13 -19.80 17.84
C ILE A 5 -9.85 -19.50 16.53
N ILE A 6 -9.97 -18.22 16.18
CA ILE A 6 -10.44 -17.77 14.88
C ILE A 6 -9.30 -17.02 14.21
N LEU A 7 -8.97 -17.39 12.97
CA LEU A 7 -8.01 -16.66 12.12
C LEU A 7 -8.80 -15.77 11.18
N CYS A 8 -8.63 -14.45 11.31
CA CYS A 8 -9.41 -13.45 10.59
C CYS A 8 -8.47 -12.56 9.75
N PHE A 9 -8.24 -12.97 8.49
CA PHE A 9 -7.32 -12.28 7.58
C PHE A 9 -8.07 -11.60 6.44
N GLY A 10 -7.64 -10.40 6.06
CA GLY A 10 -8.25 -9.61 4.99
C GLY A 10 -9.64 -9.04 5.33
N TRP A 11 -10.06 -9.13 6.57
CA TRP A 11 -11.31 -8.57 7.02
C TRP A 11 -11.21 -7.06 7.21
N SER A 12 -12.21 -6.32 6.78
CA SER A 12 -12.14 -4.86 6.69
C SER A 12 -13.10 -4.11 7.61
N SER A 13 -13.75 -4.81 8.54
CA SER A 13 -14.68 -4.22 9.51
C SER A 13 -14.26 -4.58 10.93
N ILE A 14 -14.63 -3.76 11.90
CA ILE A 14 -14.39 -4.06 13.31
C ILE A 14 -15.29 -5.24 13.71
N LEU A 15 -14.70 -6.23 14.38
CA LEU A 15 -15.43 -7.35 14.96
C LEU A 15 -16.04 -6.92 16.29
N LYS A 16 -17.31 -7.28 16.46
CA LYS A 16 -18.03 -6.99 17.70
C LYS A 16 -17.65 -8.01 18.79
N ARG A 17 -17.85 -7.62 20.04
CA ARG A 17 -17.56 -8.43 21.24
C ARG A 17 -18.17 -9.82 21.19
N GLU A 18 -19.35 -9.96 20.59
CA GLU A 18 -20.05 -11.26 20.45
C GLU A 18 -19.23 -12.26 19.63
N ILE A 19 -18.49 -11.79 18.60
CA ILE A 19 -17.61 -12.64 17.79
C ILE A 19 -16.28 -12.85 18.49
N LEU A 20 -15.72 -11.80 19.09
CA LEU A 20 -14.44 -11.86 19.79
C LEU A 20 -14.45 -12.84 20.96
N ASN A 21 -15.60 -13.04 21.61
CA ASN A 21 -15.77 -13.92 22.77
C ASN A 21 -16.15 -15.38 22.39
N ILE A 22 -16.27 -15.72 21.09
CA ILE A 22 -16.58 -17.10 20.67
C ILE A 22 -15.40 -18.04 20.93
N PRO A 23 -14.16 -17.73 20.48
CA PRO A 23 -13.02 -18.63 20.68
C PRO A 23 -12.45 -18.49 22.10
N SER A 24 -12.00 -19.61 22.68
CA SER A 24 -11.42 -19.61 24.04
C SER A 24 -10.04 -18.96 24.13
N ILE A 25 -9.25 -18.98 23.05
CA ILE A 25 -7.94 -18.34 22.95
C ILE A 25 -8.07 -16.90 22.46
N GLY A 26 -8.85 -16.68 21.41
CA GLY A 26 -9.08 -15.36 20.83
C GLY A 26 -9.18 -15.36 19.31
N VAL A 27 -9.33 -14.17 18.73
CA VAL A 27 -9.36 -13.95 17.29
C VAL A 27 -8.02 -13.33 16.87
N VAL A 28 -7.32 -13.99 15.95
CA VAL A 28 -6.03 -13.52 15.42
C VAL A 28 -6.24 -12.80 14.09
N GLY A 29 -5.78 -11.57 14.02
CA GLY A 29 -5.73 -10.74 12.84
C GLY A 29 -4.35 -10.71 12.21
N TYR A 30 -4.30 -10.15 11.01
CA TYR A 30 -3.08 -9.89 10.27
C TYR A 30 -3.06 -8.47 9.73
N HIS A 31 -1.96 -7.73 9.99
CA HIS A 31 -1.76 -6.39 9.48
C HIS A 31 -0.30 -6.22 8.99
N PRO A 32 -0.07 -5.91 7.70
CA PRO A 32 1.28 -5.84 7.14
C PRO A 32 1.94 -4.48 7.40
N THR A 33 2.00 -4.07 8.67
CA THR A 33 2.76 -2.91 9.14
C THR A 33 3.46 -3.20 10.46
N LYS A 34 4.39 -2.35 10.84
CA LYS A 34 5.08 -2.41 12.13
C LYS A 34 4.22 -1.78 13.22
N LEU A 35 3.20 -2.54 13.69
CA LEU A 35 2.38 -2.11 14.81
C LEU A 35 3.24 -1.75 16.04
N PRO A 36 2.89 -0.70 16.81
CA PRO A 36 1.63 0.06 16.79
C PRO A 36 1.55 1.18 15.74
N LYS A 37 2.56 1.35 14.88
CA LYS A 37 2.53 2.35 13.81
C LYS A 37 1.72 1.85 12.61
N ASN A 38 1.12 2.81 11.88
CA ASN A 38 0.46 2.54 10.60
C ASN A 38 -0.73 1.57 10.70
N ARG A 39 -1.54 1.68 11.76
CA ARG A 39 -2.82 1.01 11.89
C ARG A 39 -3.80 1.46 10.81
N GLY A 40 -4.89 0.76 10.56
CA GLY A 40 -6.01 1.19 9.72
C GLY A 40 -6.06 0.54 8.35
N ARG A 41 -6.25 1.34 7.29
CA ARG A 41 -6.71 0.83 5.99
C ARG A 41 -5.65 0.88 4.90
N HIS A 42 -5.70 -0.11 3.97
CA HIS A 42 -4.86 -0.17 2.77
C HIS A 42 -3.35 -0.11 3.05
N PRO A 43 -2.82 -0.87 4.01
CA PRO A 43 -1.44 -0.74 4.47
C PRO A 43 -0.40 -0.92 3.36
N LEU A 44 -0.55 -1.89 2.47
CA LEU A 44 0.34 -2.12 1.33
C LEU A 44 0.43 -0.87 0.44
N ILE A 45 -0.72 -0.32 0.07
CA ILE A 45 -0.79 0.81 -0.85
C ILE A 45 -0.20 2.06 -0.21
N TRP A 46 -0.54 2.34 1.05
CA TRP A 46 0.01 3.49 1.77
C TRP A 46 1.52 3.38 1.97
N SER A 47 2.04 2.16 2.25
CA SER A 47 3.49 1.95 2.38
C SER A 47 4.23 2.35 1.10
N LEU A 48 3.70 2.00 -0.08
CA LEU A 48 4.30 2.37 -1.36
C LEU A 48 4.12 3.85 -1.69
N ILE A 49 2.92 4.42 -1.50
CA ILE A 49 2.65 5.85 -1.78
C ILE A 49 3.55 6.75 -0.94
N LEU A 50 3.71 6.42 0.33
CA LEU A 50 4.54 7.19 1.26
C LEU A 50 6.04 6.92 1.10
N GLY A 51 6.43 6.00 0.21
CA GLY A 51 7.83 5.68 -0.05
C GLY A 51 8.54 5.05 1.15
N LEU A 52 7.82 4.25 1.95
CA LEU A 52 8.46 3.55 3.07
C LEU A 52 9.49 2.55 2.55
N GLU A 53 10.64 2.50 3.18
CA GLU A 53 11.72 1.55 2.87
C GLU A 53 11.64 0.28 3.71
N LYS A 54 10.86 0.29 4.80
CA LYS A 54 10.69 -0.83 5.73
C LYS A 54 9.26 -0.89 6.24
N SER A 55 8.79 -2.11 6.47
CA SER A 55 7.53 -2.40 7.15
C SER A 55 7.67 -3.70 7.95
N ALA A 56 6.57 -4.24 8.46
CA ALA A 56 6.57 -5.53 9.12
C ALA A 56 5.31 -6.34 8.78
N SER A 57 5.43 -7.65 8.88
CA SER A 57 4.33 -8.59 8.86
C SER A 57 3.94 -8.86 10.31
N THR A 58 2.71 -8.51 10.70
CA THR A 58 2.27 -8.57 12.10
C THR A 58 1.02 -9.41 12.25
N PHE A 59 1.11 -10.46 13.07
CA PHE A 59 -0.04 -11.20 13.62
C PHE A 59 -0.33 -10.70 15.04
N PHE A 60 -1.59 -10.43 15.33
CA PHE A 60 -2.00 -9.84 16.61
C PHE A 60 -3.39 -10.33 17.00
N PHE A 61 -3.74 -10.29 18.29
CA PHE A 61 -5.10 -10.51 18.73
C PHE A 61 -5.99 -9.33 18.34
N ILE A 62 -7.12 -9.60 17.72
CA ILE A 62 -8.12 -8.57 17.41
C ILE A 62 -8.88 -8.22 18.69
N ASP A 63 -9.02 -6.93 18.95
CA ASP A 63 -9.86 -6.34 19.98
C ASP A 63 -10.97 -5.46 19.38
N GLU A 64 -11.65 -4.68 20.20
CA GLU A 64 -12.76 -3.81 19.79
C GLU A 64 -12.32 -2.55 19.03
N THR A 65 -11.01 -2.32 18.93
CA THR A 65 -10.42 -1.17 18.22
C THR A 65 -9.56 -1.64 17.04
N ALA A 66 -9.32 -0.75 16.08
CA ALA A 66 -8.62 -1.14 14.86
C ALA A 66 -7.13 -1.38 15.13
N ASP A 67 -6.67 -2.62 14.89
CA ASP A 67 -5.27 -3.04 14.89
C ASP A 67 -4.49 -2.73 16.19
N SER A 68 -5.18 -2.74 17.36
CA SER A 68 -4.61 -2.30 18.64
C SER A 68 -4.32 -3.42 19.62
N GLY A 69 -4.80 -4.63 19.38
CA GLY A 69 -4.62 -5.75 20.28
C GLY A 69 -3.19 -6.29 20.36
N ASP A 70 -2.94 -7.18 21.32
CA ASP A 70 -1.61 -7.70 21.64
C ASP A 70 -0.94 -8.39 20.44
N ILE A 71 0.32 -8.07 20.16
CA ILE A 71 1.11 -8.66 19.06
C ILE A 71 1.54 -10.07 19.44
N LEU A 72 1.26 -11.03 18.55
CA LEU A 72 1.68 -12.43 18.65
C LEU A 72 3.01 -12.70 17.92
N SER A 73 3.18 -12.11 16.76
CA SER A 73 4.39 -12.25 15.95
C SER A 73 4.55 -11.02 15.06
N GLN A 74 5.76 -10.48 14.99
CA GLN A 74 6.08 -9.38 14.11
C GLN A 74 7.46 -9.61 13.49
N VAL A 75 7.53 -9.58 12.15
CA VAL A 75 8.77 -9.78 11.38
C VAL A 75 8.93 -8.61 10.42
N ASP A 76 10.03 -7.90 10.54
CA ASP A 76 10.38 -6.79 9.67
C ASP A 76 10.73 -7.28 8.26
N PHE A 77 10.39 -6.49 7.23
CA PHE A 77 10.82 -6.69 5.86
C PHE A 77 11.15 -5.35 5.19
N GLU A 78 11.97 -5.42 4.16
CA GLU A 78 12.36 -4.24 3.38
C GLU A 78 11.45 -4.05 2.17
N ILE A 79 11.18 -2.78 1.84
CA ILE A 79 10.45 -2.34 0.67
C ILE A 79 11.45 -1.67 -0.27
N SER A 80 11.76 -2.33 -1.37
CA SER A 80 12.68 -1.80 -2.38
C SER A 80 12.04 -0.65 -3.16
N TYR A 81 12.87 0.27 -3.66
CA TYR A 81 12.45 1.28 -4.62
C TYR A 81 11.73 0.66 -5.84
N HIS A 82 12.13 -0.53 -6.26
CA HIS A 82 11.54 -1.24 -7.41
C HIS A 82 10.31 -2.09 -7.06
N ASP A 83 9.96 -2.22 -5.77
CA ASP A 83 8.74 -2.90 -5.40
C ASP A 83 7.51 -2.13 -5.88
N ASP A 84 6.60 -2.83 -6.48
CA ASP A 84 5.26 -2.38 -6.83
C ASP A 84 4.20 -3.10 -5.99
N ALA A 85 2.94 -2.84 -6.25
CA ALA A 85 1.83 -3.46 -5.51
C ALA A 85 1.87 -5.00 -5.58
N ASN A 86 2.25 -5.58 -6.71
CA ASN A 86 2.28 -7.02 -6.89
C ASN A 86 3.49 -7.67 -6.20
N SER A 87 4.69 -7.12 -6.40
CA SER A 87 5.91 -7.66 -5.77
C SER A 87 5.86 -7.53 -4.24
N LEU A 88 5.36 -6.41 -3.74
CA LEU A 88 5.19 -6.21 -2.30
C LEU A 88 4.13 -7.15 -1.71
N TYR A 89 3.02 -7.37 -2.42
CA TYR A 89 2.00 -8.33 -1.99
C TYR A 89 2.57 -9.75 -1.85
N ASN A 90 3.34 -10.21 -2.84
CA ASN A 90 3.99 -11.50 -2.79
C ASN A 90 4.98 -11.61 -1.62
N LYS A 91 5.85 -10.60 -1.44
CA LYS A 91 6.78 -10.52 -0.32
C LYS A 91 6.09 -10.60 1.05
N ILE A 92 5.02 -9.82 1.23
CA ILE A 92 4.20 -9.84 2.45
C ILE A 92 3.60 -11.22 2.68
N THR A 93 3.10 -11.86 1.63
CA THR A 93 2.50 -13.20 1.69
C THR A 93 3.52 -14.24 2.10
N ASP A 94 4.70 -14.24 1.49
CA ASP A 94 5.78 -15.18 1.81
C ASP A 94 6.22 -15.07 3.28
N VAL A 95 6.43 -13.84 3.76
CA VAL A 95 6.78 -13.62 5.16
C VAL A 95 5.66 -14.09 6.09
N ALA A 96 4.39 -13.79 5.77
CA ALA A 96 3.25 -14.19 6.57
C ALA A 96 3.08 -15.72 6.63
N LEU A 97 3.31 -16.44 5.53
CA LEU A 97 3.24 -17.90 5.50
C LEU A 97 4.30 -18.52 6.40
N ILE A 98 5.55 -18.06 6.35
CA ILE A 98 6.62 -18.53 7.23
C ILE A 98 6.30 -18.25 8.71
N GLN A 99 5.68 -17.10 9.01
CA GLN A 99 5.29 -16.76 10.37
C GLN A 99 4.15 -17.67 10.88
N ILE A 100 3.10 -17.88 10.08
CA ILE A 100 1.95 -18.64 10.50
C ILE A 100 2.28 -20.13 10.72
N GLU A 101 3.18 -20.70 9.91
CA GLU A 101 3.69 -22.07 10.10
C GLU A 101 4.34 -22.27 11.47
N LYS A 102 5.03 -21.26 12.00
CA LYS A 102 5.64 -21.28 13.33
C LYS A 102 4.64 -20.95 14.43
N LEU A 103 3.74 -20.01 14.19
CA LEU A 103 2.81 -19.51 15.18
C LEU A 103 1.69 -20.51 15.51
N LEU A 104 1.19 -21.25 14.51
CA LEU A 104 0.06 -22.16 14.71
C LEU A 104 0.34 -23.31 15.71
N PRO A 105 1.49 -24.01 15.67
CA PRO A 105 1.83 -25.00 16.68
C PRO A 105 1.93 -24.42 18.09
N ASP A 106 2.50 -23.21 18.22
CA ASP A 106 2.65 -22.55 19.52
C ASP A 106 1.28 -22.15 20.09
N LEU A 107 0.38 -21.63 19.28
CA LEU A 107 -1.00 -21.34 19.65
C LEU A 107 -1.75 -22.61 20.08
N LYS A 108 -1.62 -23.69 19.30
CA LYS A 108 -2.25 -24.98 19.61
C LYS A 108 -1.79 -25.57 20.95
N ASN A 109 -0.50 -25.38 21.29
CA ASN A 109 0.12 -25.95 22.49
C ASN A 109 0.08 -25.00 23.70
N GLY A 110 -0.51 -23.81 23.56
CA GLY A 110 -0.52 -22.76 24.61
C GLY A 110 0.86 -22.17 24.92
N LYS A 111 1.83 -22.32 24.01
CA LYS A 111 3.24 -21.86 24.18
C LYS A 111 3.53 -20.56 23.47
N TYR A 112 2.52 -19.72 23.24
CA TYR A 112 2.69 -18.42 22.63
C TYR A 112 2.89 -17.33 23.67
N SER A 113 3.66 -16.32 23.32
CA SER A 113 3.73 -15.05 24.04
C SER A 113 2.95 -13.98 23.31
N LYS A 114 2.51 -12.98 24.03
CA LYS A 114 1.88 -11.80 23.45
C LYS A 114 2.49 -10.55 24.04
N VAL A 115 2.70 -9.56 23.18
CA VAL A 115 3.30 -8.29 23.55
C VAL A 115 2.24 -7.21 23.41
N LYS A 116 1.94 -6.53 24.52
CA LYS A 116 1.02 -5.39 24.48
C LYS A 116 1.61 -4.29 23.60
N GLN A 117 0.77 -3.71 22.75
CA GLN A 117 1.20 -2.55 21.99
C GLN A 117 1.42 -1.37 22.94
N ASP A 118 2.56 -0.70 22.76
CA ASP A 118 2.93 0.45 23.61
C ASP A 118 2.18 1.69 23.11
N ASP A 119 1.26 2.19 23.89
CA ASP A 119 0.46 3.39 23.59
C ASP A 119 1.27 4.69 23.75
N GLU A 120 2.47 4.66 24.39
CA GLU A 120 3.39 5.80 24.46
C GLU A 120 4.15 6.01 23.15
N ILE A 121 4.28 4.97 22.32
CA ILE A 121 4.82 5.10 20.97
C ILE A 121 3.80 5.86 20.14
N GLN A 122 4.26 6.92 19.45
CA GLN A 122 3.43 7.70 18.54
C GLN A 122 2.75 6.78 17.50
N THR A 123 1.47 6.49 17.71
CA THR A 123 0.62 5.72 16.82
C THR A 123 0.02 6.62 15.77
N ASN A 124 -0.24 6.06 14.58
CA ASN A 124 -1.00 6.73 13.53
C ASN A 124 -1.95 5.75 12.87
N TYR A 125 -2.98 6.30 12.24
CA TYR A 125 -4.00 5.52 11.53
C TYR A 125 -4.07 5.96 10.07
N TRP A 126 -3.94 5.02 9.15
CA TRP A 126 -4.16 5.28 7.74
C TRP A 126 -5.65 5.19 7.40
N ARG A 127 -6.14 6.22 6.75
CA ARG A 127 -7.53 6.31 6.32
C ARG A 127 -7.83 5.39 5.15
N LYS A 128 -9.11 5.09 4.95
CA LYS A 128 -9.58 4.44 3.73
C LYS A 128 -9.32 5.35 2.54
N ARG A 129 -8.82 4.77 1.44
CA ARG A 129 -8.64 5.46 0.17
C ARG A 129 -9.93 5.43 -0.66
N GLY A 130 -10.14 6.50 -1.40
CA GLY A 130 -11.16 6.62 -2.43
C GLY A 130 -10.55 6.74 -3.82
N GLU A 131 -11.39 6.95 -4.82
CA GLU A 131 -10.97 7.10 -6.21
C GLU A 131 -10.04 8.30 -6.42
N VAL A 132 -10.36 9.43 -5.79
CA VAL A 132 -9.57 10.67 -5.86
C VAL A 132 -8.12 10.48 -5.42
N ASP A 133 -7.87 9.55 -4.50
CA ASP A 133 -6.51 9.23 -4.02
C ASP A 133 -5.61 8.56 -5.10
N GLY A 134 -6.17 8.21 -6.24
CA GLY A 134 -5.44 7.68 -7.39
C GLY A 134 -5.20 8.71 -8.49
N LEU A 135 -5.65 9.96 -8.33
CA LEU A 135 -5.46 11.00 -9.32
C LEU A 135 -4.00 11.50 -9.31
N ILE A 136 -3.36 11.46 -10.46
CA ILE A 136 -2.05 12.06 -10.69
C ILE A 136 -2.26 13.55 -10.95
N ASP A 137 -1.63 14.39 -10.13
CA ASP A 137 -1.46 15.81 -10.37
C ASP A 137 0.01 16.05 -10.69
N PHE A 138 0.30 16.55 -11.88
CA PHE A 138 1.70 16.77 -12.31
C PHE A 138 2.43 17.85 -11.51
N ARG A 139 1.74 18.58 -10.62
CA ARG A 139 2.36 19.46 -9.62
C ARG A 139 2.99 18.67 -8.45
N MET A 140 2.76 17.35 -8.39
CA MET A 140 3.50 16.47 -7.50
C MET A 140 4.95 16.32 -7.98
N THR A 141 5.84 15.89 -7.08
CA THR A 141 7.21 15.50 -7.44
C THR A 141 7.20 14.24 -8.31
N SER A 142 8.23 14.04 -9.11
CA SER A 142 8.43 12.82 -9.91
C SER A 142 8.35 11.57 -9.04
N GLY A 143 9.03 11.56 -7.88
CA GLY A 143 9.00 10.45 -6.94
C GLY A 143 7.62 10.18 -6.35
N ALA A 144 6.83 11.22 -6.05
CA ALA A 144 5.46 11.05 -5.56
C ALA A 144 4.55 10.43 -6.64
N ILE A 145 4.67 10.85 -7.89
CA ILE A 145 3.93 10.26 -9.02
C ILE A 145 4.36 8.81 -9.25
N TYR A 146 5.67 8.52 -9.18
CA TYR A 146 6.20 7.17 -9.28
C TYR A 146 5.63 6.27 -8.19
N ASN A 147 5.68 6.71 -6.92
CA ASN A 147 5.17 5.98 -5.79
C ASN A 147 3.65 5.72 -5.89
N LEU A 148 2.87 6.73 -6.30
CA LEU A 148 1.44 6.57 -6.52
C LEU A 148 1.15 5.53 -7.60
N THR A 149 1.90 5.58 -8.71
CA THR A 149 1.70 4.67 -9.84
C THR A 149 2.08 3.24 -9.49
N ARG A 150 3.25 3.00 -8.88
CA ARG A 150 3.68 1.65 -8.49
C ARG A 150 2.78 1.03 -7.42
N ALA A 151 2.17 1.87 -6.56
CA ALA A 151 1.22 1.42 -5.53
C ALA A 151 -0.12 0.96 -6.10
N LEU A 152 -0.49 1.42 -7.29
CA LEU A 152 -1.78 1.15 -7.93
C LEU A 152 -1.66 0.37 -9.24
N THR A 153 -0.45 -0.11 -9.58
CA THR A 153 -0.26 -0.94 -10.77
C THR A 153 -1.07 -2.25 -10.70
N LYS A 154 -1.10 -2.99 -11.78
CA LYS A 154 -1.79 -4.28 -11.84
C LYS A 154 -1.42 -5.18 -10.64
N PRO A 155 -2.39 -5.86 -10.01
CA PRO A 155 -3.76 -6.10 -10.46
C PRO A 155 -4.77 -4.97 -10.15
N TYR A 156 -4.34 -3.85 -9.60
CA TYR A 156 -5.23 -2.70 -9.37
C TYR A 156 -5.55 -1.94 -10.66
N ILE A 157 -6.51 -1.03 -10.57
CA ILE A 157 -7.07 -0.29 -11.72
C ILE A 157 -6.11 0.77 -12.31
N GLY A 158 -4.95 0.99 -11.69
CA GLY A 158 -3.99 2.03 -12.04
C GLY A 158 -4.22 3.35 -11.30
N ALA A 159 -3.15 4.14 -11.14
CA ALA A 159 -3.29 5.57 -10.95
C ALA A 159 -3.94 6.15 -12.20
N HIS A 160 -4.44 7.38 -12.16
CA HIS A 160 -5.14 7.94 -13.30
C HIS A 160 -4.94 9.45 -13.43
N ILE A 161 -5.16 9.93 -14.62
CA ILE A 161 -5.27 11.34 -14.94
C ILE A 161 -6.66 11.65 -15.50
N GLN A 162 -7.10 12.90 -15.35
CA GLN A 162 -8.27 13.41 -16.04
C GLN A 162 -7.81 14.10 -17.32
N TYR A 163 -8.19 13.55 -18.47
CA TYR A 163 -7.84 14.11 -19.77
C TYR A 163 -9.07 14.22 -20.67
N ARG A 164 -9.41 15.45 -21.08
CA ARG A 164 -10.61 15.74 -21.93
C ARG A 164 -11.86 15.02 -21.42
N GLU A 165 -12.21 15.23 -20.17
CA GLU A 165 -13.37 14.63 -19.47
C GLU A 165 -13.33 13.09 -19.36
N LYS A 166 -12.20 12.46 -19.67
CA LYS A 166 -12.02 11.01 -19.57
C LYS A 166 -10.97 10.68 -18.52
N LYS A 167 -11.28 9.67 -17.73
CA LYS A 167 -10.33 9.05 -16.82
C LYS A 167 -9.43 8.11 -17.61
N ILE A 168 -8.13 8.35 -17.59
CA ILE A 168 -7.12 7.52 -18.24
C ILE A 168 -6.23 6.87 -17.18
N SER A 169 -6.22 5.55 -17.14
CA SER A 169 -5.37 4.79 -16.21
C SER A 169 -3.91 4.84 -16.61
N ILE A 170 -3.03 4.91 -15.61
CA ILE A 170 -1.58 4.86 -15.73
C ILE A 170 -1.09 3.74 -14.82
N TRP A 171 -0.40 2.75 -15.37
CA TRP A 171 0.08 1.58 -14.62
C TRP A 171 1.59 1.57 -14.41
N LYS A 172 2.37 2.25 -15.28
CA LYS A 172 3.81 2.26 -15.18
C LYS A 172 4.39 3.60 -15.64
N VAL A 173 5.26 4.16 -14.80
CA VAL A 173 6.04 5.35 -15.11
C VAL A 173 7.50 5.14 -14.70
N LYS A 174 8.36 6.00 -15.21
CA LYS A 174 9.78 6.11 -14.83
C LYS A 174 10.10 7.57 -14.55
N GLU A 175 10.85 7.82 -13.50
CA GLU A 175 11.38 9.16 -13.22
C GLU A 175 12.44 9.55 -14.22
N ILE A 176 12.39 10.78 -14.68
CA ILE A 176 13.38 11.39 -15.58
C ILE A 176 13.92 12.65 -14.91
N ASP A 177 15.21 12.66 -14.70
CA ASP A 177 15.91 13.84 -14.21
C ASP A 177 16.08 14.85 -15.36
N ILE A 178 15.27 15.89 -15.34
CA ILE A 178 15.30 16.98 -16.33
C ILE A 178 15.36 18.30 -15.60
N VAL A 179 16.49 19.00 -15.75
CA VAL A 179 16.69 20.35 -15.23
C VAL A 179 16.08 21.38 -16.18
N LYS A 180 14.76 21.42 -16.31
CA LYS A 180 14.02 22.46 -17.05
C LYS A 180 13.13 23.22 -16.07
N LYS A 181 13.69 24.23 -15.42
CA LYS A 181 13.01 25.00 -14.35
C LYS A 181 11.90 25.94 -14.83
N ASN A 182 11.88 26.29 -16.13
CA ASN A 182 10.94 27.28 -16.69
C ASN A 182 9.93 26.60 -17.62
N ILE A 183 9.38 25.48 -17.19
CA ILE A 183 8.30 24.76 -17.89
C ILE A 183 7.26 24.34 -16.86
N GLU A 184 6.01 24.60 -17.17
CA GLU A 184 4.89 24.29 -16.28
C GLU A 184 4.67 22.77 -16.15
N PRO A 185 4.35 22.27 -14.97
CA PRO A 185 3.94 20.88 -14.78
C PRO A 185 2.73 20.50 -15.65
N GLY A 186 2.68 19.24 -16.07
CA GLY A 186 1.63 18.71 -16.94
C GLY A 186 1.95 18.83 -18.43
N LYS A 187 2.95 19.60 -18.84
CA LYS A 187 3.32 19.75 -20.25
C LYS A 187 3.96 18.47 -20.79
N VAL A 188 3.48 17.98 -21.92
CA VAL A 188 4.07 16.86 -22.66
C VAL A 188 5.34 17.36 -23.36
N LEU A 189 6.49 16.81 -22.96
CA LEU A 189 7.81 17.25 -23.45
C LEU A 189 8.27 16.49 -24.67
N SER A 190 7.94 15.22 -24.76
CA SER A 190 8.26 14.35 -25.91
C SER A 190 7.27 13.18 -25.98
N VAL A 191 7.15 12.65 -27.18
CA VAL A 191 6.36 11.44 -27.46
C VAL A 191 7.21 10.52 -28.33
N ARG A 192 7.29 9.24 -27.97
CA ARG A 192 8.01 8.24 -28.73
C ARG A 192 7.19 6.95 -28.77
N ASP A 193 6.72 6.59 -29.94
CA ASP A 193 5.83 5.46 -30.14
C ASP A 193 4.59 5.53 -29.23
N LYS A 194 4.50 4.64 -28.24
CA LYS A 194 3.42 4.63 -27.25
C LYS A 194 3.78 5.28 -25.92
N THR A 195 5.03 5.73 -25.74
CA THR A 195 5.47 6.36 -24.50
C THR A 195 5.54 7.87 -24.66
N PHE A 196 5.44 8.59 -23.54
CA PHE A 196 5.56 10.04 -23.56
C PHE A 196 6.12 10.58 -22.24
N VAL A 197 6.79 11.70 -22.31
CA VAL A 197 7.40 12.36 -21.15
C VAL A 197 6.57 13.58 -20.78
N VAL A 198 6.22 13.68 -19.50
CA VAL A 198 5.45 14.81 -18.96
C VAL A 198 6.24 15.50 -17.87
N LYS A 199 6.23 16.83 -17.88
CA LYS A 199 6.84 17.66 -16.85
C LYS A 199 6.08 17.49 -15.52
N SER A 200 6.80 17.17 -14.46
CA SER A 200 6.36 17.19 -13.06
C SER A 200 6.91 18.43 -12.33
N TYR A 201 6.64 18.57 -11.04
CA TYR A 201 7.12 19.73 -10.28
C TYR A 201 8.64 19.90 -10.32
N ASP A 202 9.39 18.87 -9.99
CA ASP A 202 10.84 18.86 -9.81
C ASP A 202 11.64 18.29 -10.99
N GLY A 203 11.01 17.44 -11.79
CA GLY A 203 11.63 16.74 -12.90
C GLY A 203 10.65 16.47 -14.03
N ALA A 204 10.62 15.23 -14.48
CA ALA A 204 9.61 14.71 -15.40
C ALA A 204 9.37 13.22 -15.15
N ILE A 205 8.30 12.70 -15.68
CA ILE A 205 8.03 11.27 -15.73
C ILE A 205 7.86 10.80 -17.17
N GLU A 206 8.42 9.65 -17.49
CA GLU A 206 8.11 8.91 -18.70
C GLU A 206 6.96 7.94 -18.40
N VAL A 207 5.86 8.09 -19.11
CA VAL A 207 4.69 7.23 -19.02
C VAL A 207 4.88 6.05 -19.95
N LEU A 208 4.91 4.83 -19.39
CA LEU A 208 5.30 3.60 -20.10
C LEU A 208 4.12 2.67 -20.36
N ASP A 209 3.18 2.52 -19.40
CA ASP A 209 1.97 1.70 -19.54
C ASP A 209 0.74 2.53 -19.14
N HIS A 210 -0.21 2.66 -20.06
CA HIS A 210 -1.35 3.57 -19.92
C HIS A 210 -2.54 3.21 -20.78
N GLY A 211 -3.70 3.77 -20.45
CA GLY A 211 -4.98 3.56 -21.17
C GLY A 211 -5.23 4.47 -22.37
N PHE A 212 -4.29 5.30 -22.81
CA PHE A 212 -4.47 6.10 -24.01
C PHE A 212 -4.54 5.21 -25.26
N LYS A 213 -5.56 5.40 -26.10
CA LYS A 213 -5.61 4.80 -27.44
C LYS A 213 -4.61 5.46 -28.39
N ILE A 214 -4.47 6.77 -28.28
CA ILE A 214 -3.51 7.60 -29.02
C ILE A 214 -2.81 8.46 -27.96
N PRO A 215 -1.47 8.42 -27.86
CA PRO A 215 -0.74 9.26 -26.94
C PRO A 215 -1.05 10.76 -27.13
N PRO A 216 -0.90 11.59 -26.10
CA PRO A 216 -1.04 13.05 -26.23
C PRO A 216 0.05 13.62 -27.14
N LYS A 217 -0.18 14.80 -27.68
CA LYS A 217 0.82 15.47 -28.53
C LYS A 217 1.83 16.26 -27.70
N VAL A 218 3.04 16.44 -28.25
CA VAL A 218 4.04 17.33 -27.66
C VAL A 218 3.46 18.74 -27.51
N GLY A 219 3.64 19.33 -26.36
CA GLY A 219 3.12 20.65 -26.00
C GLY A 219 1.70 20.66 -25.40
N GLU A 220 0.96 19.54 -25.47
CA GLU A 220 -0.32 19.42 -24.73
C GLU A 220 -0.09 19.39 -23.21
N TYR A 221 -1.12 19.74 -22.46
CA TYR A 221 -1.16 19.66 -20.99
C TYR A 221 -2.12 18.56 -20.54
N LEU A 222 -1.65 17.81 -19.56
CA LEU A 222 -2.40 16.71 -18.92
C LEU A 222 -2.83 17.09 -17.52
#